data_6ece3c8a969ab059302f6144b2678766
#
_entry.id   6ece3c8a969ab059302f6144b2678766
#
_cell.length_a   1.000
_cell.length_b   1.000
_cell.length_c   1.000
_cell.angle_alpha   90.00
_cell.angle_beta   90.00
_cell.angle_gamma   90.00
#
_symmetry.space_group_name_H-M   'P 1'
#
loop_
_entity.id
_entity.type
_entity.pdbx_description
1 polymer ?
#
loop_
_entity_poly.entity_id
_entity_poly.type
_entity_poly.pdbx_seq_one_letter_code
_entity_poly.pdbx_strand_id
1 'polypeptide(L)'
;EADIDTYVTGLPELTALTQEKALYEIHMQQWIDLMDRPFEEFVQWRRSGTAGNEVPTLQVPEDATSKELIRRWEYSPEEMTANINAPKESPKIWEKLWFDL
;
A
#
# COMPACT_ATOMS: atom_id res chain seq x y z
N GLU A 1 -5.96 9.25 28.83
CA GLU A 1 -4.87 10.24 28.67
C GLU A 1 -3.50 9.61 28.96
N ALA A 2 -3.29 8.96 30.13
CA ALA A 2 -2.00 8.34 30.45
C ALA A 2 -1.48 7.37 29.37
N ASP A 3 -2.35 6.60 28.73
CA ASP A 3 -1.97 5.63 27.69
C ASP A 3 -1.52 6.31 26.39
N ILE A 4 -2.16 7.42 26.04
CA ILE A 4 -1.77 8.22 24.86
C ILE A 4 -0.42 8.89 25.10
N ASP A 5 -0.23 9.49 26.25
CA ASP A 5 1.03 10.14 26.59
C ASP A 5 2.19 9.13 26.61
N THR A 6 1.94 7.93 27.11
CA THR A 6 2.92 6.85 27.12
C THR A 6 3.27 6.42 25.70
N TYR A 7 2.28 6.29 24.81
CA TYR A 7 2.50 5.95 23.41
C TYR A 7 3.32 7.05 22.70
N VAL A 8 2.90 8.30 22.81
CA VAL A 8 3.56 9.44 22.15
C VAL A 8 5.00 9.61 22.62
N THR A 9 5.26 9.47 23.91
CA THR A 9 6.63 9.56 24.46
C THR A 9 7.51 8.37 24.08
N GLY A 10 6.91 7.25 23.69
CA GLY A 10 7.61 6.07 23.18
C GLY A 10 8.02 6.16 21.71
N LEU A 11 7.51 7.13 20.96
CA LEU A 11 7.89 7.33 19.56
C LEU A 11 9.31 7.89 19.45
N PRO A 12 10.08 7.48 18.42
CA PRO A 12 11.42 7.98 18.24
C PRO A 12 11.43 9.45 17.82
N GLU A 13 12.43 10.19 18.29
CA GLU A 13 12.71 11.55 17.81
C GLU A 13 13.15 11.51 16.34
N LEU A 14 12.30 11.98 15.40
CA LEU A 14 12.56 11.93 13.97
C LEU A 14 13.85 12.63 13.56
N THR A 15 14.20 13.72 14.25
CA THR A 15 15.43 14.49 14.01
C THR A 15 16.71 13.73 14.35
N ALA A 16 16.61 12.68 15.17
CA ALA A 16 17.72 11.80 15.54
C ALA A 16 17.89 10.61 14.58
N LEU A 17 16.95 10.43 13.64
CA LEU A 17 16.95 9.32 12.68
C LEU A 17 17.57 9.73 11.34
N THR A 18 17.98 8.73 10.57
CA THR A 18 18.25 8.94 9.14
C THR A 18 16.95 9.25 8.41
N GLN A 19 17.03 9.95 7.28
CA GLN A 19 15.85 10.29 6.47
C GLN A 19 14.97 9.07 6.15
N GLU A 20 15.59 7.96 5.78
CA GLU A 20 14.89 6.70 5.46
C GLU A 20 14.11 6.17 6.66
N LYS A 21 14.74 6.12 7.84
CA LYS A 21 14.09 5.69 9.07
C LYS A 21 12.98 6.65 9.52
N ALA A 22 13.21 7.94 9.38
CA ALA A 22 12.20 8.94 9.71
C ALA A 22 10.96 8.80 8.81
N LEU A 23 11.14 8.58 7.51
CA LEU A 23 10.05 8.32 6.57
C LEU A 23 9.32 7.01 6.91
N TYR A 24 10.04 5.95 7.25
CA TYR A 24 9.45 4.70 7.71
C TYR A 24 8.52 4.91 8.91
N GLU A 25 8.98 5.61 9.95
CA GLU A 25 8.15 5.91 11.13
C GLU A 25 6.91 6.74 10.78
N ILE A 26 7.06 7.74 9.92
CA ILE A 26 5.93 8.56 9.46
C ILE A 26 4.90 7.69 8.73
N HIS A 27 5.32 6.83 7.80
CA HIS A 27 4.42 5.96 7.07
C HIS A 27 3.74 4.92 7.96
N MET A 28 4.46 4.38 8.97
CA MET A 28 3.87 3.51 9.97
C MET A 28 2.78 4.19 10.78
N GLN A 29 3.00 5.43 11.22
CA GLN A 29 1.99 6.19 11.96
C GLN A 29 0.78 6.54 11.07
N GLN A 30 1.00 6.87 9.79
CA GLN A 30 -0.07 7.10 8.84
C GLN A 30 -0.88 5.82 8.59
N TRP A 31 -0.24 4.67 8.50
CA TRP A 31 -0.92 3.38 8.38
C TRP A 31 -1.85 3.12 9.57
N ILE A 32 -1.36 3.32 10.79
CA ILE A 32 -2.15 3.15 12.00
C ILE A 32 -3.34 4.14 12.06
N ASP A 33 -3.12 5.40 11.71
CA ASP A 33 -4.17 6.44 11.69
C ASP A 33 -5.27 6.14 10.66
N LEU A 34 -4.92 5.49 9.54
CA LEU A 34 -5.85 5.18 8.46
C LEU A 34 -6.58 3.84 8.61
N MET A 35 -6.38 3.09 9.70
CA MET A 35 -6.88 1.73 9.91
C MET A 35 -8.41 1.58 9.75
N ASP A 36 -9.19 2.64 9.99
CA ASP A 36 -10.64 2.68 9.79
C ASP A 36 -11.07 3.27 8.42
N ARG A 37 -10.10 3.62 7.56
CA ARG A 37 -10.28 4.23 6.25
C ARG A 37 -9.58 3.41 5.15
N PRO A 38 -10.08 2.22 4.81
CA PRO A 38 -9.35 1.23 4.02
C PRO A 38 -8.95 1.69 2.62
N PHE A 39 -9.68 2.63 2.01
CA PHE A 39 -9.32 3.16 0.69
C PHE A 39 -8.11 4.09 0.78
N GLU A 40 -8.10 5.00 1.74
CA GLU A 40 -6.99 5.92 2.00
C GLU A 40 -5.76 5.15 2.49
N GLU A 41 -5.96 4.18 3.37
CA GLU A 41 -4.92 3.27 3.86
C GLU A 41 -4.22 2.54 2.71
N PHE A 42 -4.99 1.92 1.80
CA PHE A 42 -4.45 1.24 0.63
C PHE A 42 -3.68 2.18 -0.32
N VAL A 43 -4.21 3.38 -0.57
CA VAL A 43 -3.53 4.39 -1.40
C VAL A 43 -2.23 4.85 -0.75
N GLN A 44 -2.26 5.14 0.56
CA GLN A 44 -1.09 5.56 1.32
C GLN A 44 -0.02 4.47 1.36
N TRP A 45 -0.40 3.23 1.59
CA TRP A 45 0.50 2.08 1.57
C TRP A 45 1.25 1.98 0.24
N ARG A 46 0.56 2.05 -0.89
CA ARG A 46 1.16 1.98 -2.23
C ARG A 46 2.12 3.13 -2.56
N ARG A 47 2.04 4.22 -1.82
CA ARG A 47 2.89 5.41 -1.98
C ARG A 47 4.01 5.49 -0.94
N SER A 48 4.04 4.58 0.00
CA SER A 48 4.98 4.61 1.13
C SER A 48 6.38 4.09 0.79
N GLY A 49 6.56 3.46 -0.37
CA GLY A 49 7.84 2.92 -0.81
C GLY A 49 7.77 2.36 -2.22
N THR A 50 8.89 1.84 -2.69
CA THR A 50 8.94 1.11 -3.97
C THR A 50 8.17 -0.20 -3.86
N ALA A 51 7.61 -0.66 -4.98
CA ALA A 51 6.81 -1.89 -4.99
C ALA A 51 7.59 -3.10 -4.43
N GLY A 52 7.04 -3.70 -3.39
CA GLY A 52 7.66 -4.77 -2.61
C GLY A 52 8.41 -4.30 -1.36
N ASN A 53 8.57 -2.98 -1.19
CA ASN A 53 9.18 -2.36 0.00
C ASN A 53 8.28 -1.26 0.58
N GLU A 54 6.97 -1.40 0.41
CA GLU A 54 5.98 -0.51 1.02
C GLU A 54 5.96 -0.67 2.55
N VAL A 55 5.49 0.35 3.23
CA VAL A 55 5.41 0.40 4.70
C VAL A 55 3.93 0.38 5.14
N PRO A 56 3.51 -0.59 5.96
CA PRO A 56 4.25 -1.77 6.42
C PRO A 56 4.47 -2.81 5.31
N THR A 57 5.41 -3.73 5.52
CA THR A 57 5.55 -4.90 4.64
C THR A 57 4.39 -5.85 4.88
N LEU A 58 3.45 -5.91 3.93
CA LEU A 58 2.31 -6.81 4.00
C LEU A 58 2.66 -8.19 3.46
N GLN A 59 2.01 -9.20 4.02
CA GLN A 59 2.13 -10.58 3.56
C GLN A 59 0.90 -10.97 2.74
N VAL A 60 1.13 -11.67 1.64
CA VAL A 60 0.03 -12.28 0.88
C VAL A 60 -0.56 -13.43 1.71
N PRO A 61 -1.89 -13.50 1.88
CA PRO A 61 -2.53 -14.62 2.56
C PRO A 61 -2.14 -15.97 1.93
N GLU A 62 -1.99 -17.01 2.74
CA GLU A 62 -1.56 -18.33 2.27
C GLU A 62 -2.51 -18.95 1.24
N ASP A 63 -3.81 -18.67 1.38
CA ASP A 63 -4.89 -19.16 0.52
C ASP A 63 -5.17 -18.23 -0.68
N ALA A 64 -4.43 -17.14 -0.84
CA ALA A 64 -4.59 -16.24 -1.97
C ALA A 64 -4.22 -16.93 -3.29
N THR A 65 -5.06 -16.72 -4.30
CA THR A 65 -4.84 -17.25 -5.66
C THR A 65 -3.58 -16.69 -6.30
N SER A 66 -3.31 -15.40 -6.08
CA SER A 66 -2.05 -14.77 -6.50
C SER A 66 -1.01 -14.90 -5.39
N LYS A 67 0.25 -14.95 -5.76
CA LYS A 67 1.37 -14.90 -4.81
C LYS A 67 1.88 -13.47 -4.59
N GLU A 68 1.13 -12.50 -5.07
CA GLU A 68 1.46 -11.08 -5.02
C GLU A 68 0.25 -10.27 -4.51
N LEU A 69 0.52 -9.12 -3.92
CA LEU A 69 -0.51 -8.22 -3.39
C LEU A 69 -1.26 -7.55 -4.54
N ILE A 70 -2.56 -7.33 -4.33
CA ILE A 70 -3.42 -6.66 -5.30
C ILE A 70 -3.00 -5.19 -5.40
N ARG A 71 -2.81 -4.71 -6.66
CA ARG A 71 -2.45 -3.32 -6.97
C ARG A 71 -3.47 -2.62 -7.83
N ARG A 72 -4.23 -3.37 -8.62
CA ARG A 72 -5.24 -2.85 -9.55
C ARG A 72 -6.33 -3.88 -9.81
N TRP A 73 -7.39 -3.46 -10.48
CA TRP A 73 -8.38 -4.36 -11.04
C TRP A 73 -8.02 -4.78 -12.47
N GLU A 74 -8.41 -5.98 -12.84
CA GLU A 74 -8.43 -6.41 -14.24
C GLU A 74 -9.56 -5.69 -14.98
N TYR A 75 -9.48 -5.62 -16.30
CA TYR A 75 -10.60 -5.15 -17.10
C TYR A 75 -11.74 -6.16 -17.08
N SER A 76 -12.98 -5.67 -17.18
CA SER A 76 -14.12 -6.58 -17.23
C SER A 76 -14.11 -7.43 -18.49
N PRO A 77 -14.63 -8.67 -18.46
CA PRO A 77 -14.77 -9.49 -19.67
C PRO A 77 -15.57 -8.78 -20.77
N GLU A 78 -16.59 -7.99 -20.40
CA GLU A 78 -17.39 -7.21 -21.35
C GLU A 78 -16.54 -6.15 -22.06
N GLU A 79 -15.69 -5.45 -21.34
CA GLU A 79 -14.77 -4.47 -21.94
C GLU A 79 -13.80 -5.13 -22.90
N MET A 80 -13.25 -6.27 -22.52
CA MET A 80 -12.30 -7.01 -23.34
C MET A 80 -12.90 -7.59 -24.63
N THR A 81 -14.21 -7.85 -24.64
CA THR A 81 -14.90 -8.44 -25.80
C THR A 81 -15.61 -7.40 -26.67
N ALA A 82 -16.15 -6.34 -26.07
CA ALA A 82 -16.95 -5.35 -26.78
C ALA A 82 -16.14 -4.15 -27.30
N ASN A 83 -15.05 -3.80 -26.63
CA ASN A 83 -14.22 -2.67 -27.02
C ASN A 83 -13.12 -3.11 -27.99
N ILE A 84 -13.26 -2.73 -29.26
CA ILE A 84 -12.25 -3.01 -30.29
C ILE A 84 -10.86 -2.41 -30.00
N ASN A 85 -10.80 -1.39 -29.17
CA ASN A 85 -9.56 -0.76 -28.75
C ASN A 85 -9.02 -1.30 -27.42
N ALA A 86 -9.67 -2.29 -26.83
CA ALA A 86 -9.16 -2.92 -25.62
C ALA A 86 -7.79 -3.57 -25.89
N PRO A 87 -6.87 -3.59 -24.92
CA PRO A 87 -5.64 -4.34 -25.07
C PRO A 87 -5.94 -5.83 -25.29
N LYS A 88 -5.02 -6.54 -25.95
CA LYS A 88 -5.21 -7.97 -26.24
C LYS A 88 -5.32 -8.83 -24.98
N GLU A 89 -4.69 -8.40 -23.90
CA GLU A 89 -4.71 -9.08 -22.62
C GLU A 89 -5.08 -8.09 -21.52
N SER A 90 -5.91 -8.53 -20.58
CA SER A 90 -6.17 -7.75 -19.36
C SER A 90 -4.93 -7.72 -18.49
N PRO A 91 -4.59 -6.56 -17.91
CA PRO A 91 -3.50 -6.50 -16.96
C PRO A 91 -3.83 -7.36 -15.73
N LYS A 92 -2.81 -7.92 -15.11
CA LYS A 92 -2.98 -8.73 -13.89
C LYS A 92 -3.20 -7.84 -12.68
N ILE A 93 -3.92 -8.36 -11.70
CA ILE A 93 -4.26 -7.63 -10.47
C ILE A 93 -3.03 -7.13 -9.67
N TRP A 94 -1.89 -7.74 -9.86
CA TRP A 94 -0.62 -7.37 -9.19
C TRP A 94 0.28 -6.47 -10.03
N GLU A 95 -0.09 -6.17 -11.27
CA GLU A 95 0.71 -5.28 -12.11
C GLU A 95 0.67 -3.85 -11.58
N LYS A 96 1.84 -3.23 -11.58
CA LYS A 96 2.00 -1.83 -11.17
C LYS A 96 1.17 -0.88 -12.02
N LEU A 97 0.63 0.13 -11.38
CA LEU A 97 0.16 1.33 -12.06
C LEU A 97 1.32 2.31 -12.26
N TRP A 98 1.14 3.28 -13.15
CA TRP A 98 2.17 4.26 -13.50
C TRP A 98 2.68 5.10 -12.31
N PHE A 99 1.92 5.17 -11.22
CA PHE A 99 2.27 5.91 -10.00
C PHE A 99 2.74 5.01 -8.84
N ASP A 100 2.76 3.70 -9.02
CA ASP A 100 3.39 2.76 -8.07
C ASP A 100 4.91 2.87 -8.23
N LEU A 101 5.58 3.33 -7.20
CA LEU A 101 7.01 3.59 -7.16
C LEU A 101 7.85 2.30 -7.26
#